data_b7bc7f3eeab39e5e69abc3f3ed14a8f0
#
_entry.id   b7bc7f3eeab39e5e69abc3f3ed14a8f0
#
_cell.length_a   1.000
_cell.length_b   1.000
_cell.length_c   1.000
_cell.angle_alpha   90.00
_cell.angle_beta   90.00
_cell.angle_gamma   90.00
#
_symmetry.space_group_name_H-M   'P 1'
#
loop_
_entity.id
_entity.type
_entity.pdbx_description
1 polymer ?
#
loop_
_entity_poly.entity_id
_entity_poly.type
_entity_poly.pdbx_seq_one_letter_code
_entity_poly.pdbx_strand_id
1 'polypeptide(L)'
;MQGNYLEQALGMIHSRRLAAEQQNRERIMEIESRIPEVSEVNYQMFRTSRDLMQIIVKGENTKERVAALRQQNLQAQEMICRLLKEHGYPEDYLELHYTCEKCNDTGYFQQKYCTCLTDLIAKLSARELNKSVQFEQCSFENFDLNYYRGFQTENGGSCYQAMEKVYFFCQEYARQFTNHSSSILMFGKTGRGKTHLSLAIANRVLQNGYNVLYDSAINFLRQVEKEHFGRGGSNDDTLDTLLSCDLLILDDLGTEFHKQFYQSTVYNIINTRMNRDLPTIISTNLNHNEISALYDERITSRIYTTYTCLHFVGQDVRVLKKSRMQNG
;
A
#
# COMPACT_ATOMS: atom_id res chain seq x y z
N MET A 1 -15.52 -9.85 9.60
CA MET A 1 -15.12 -8.90 8.54
C MET A 1 -13.99 -9.40 7.65
N GLN A 2 -12.98 -10.12 8.15
CA GLN A 2 -11.97 -10.74 7.25
C GLN A 2 -12.60 -11.57 6.14
N GLY A 3 -13.68 -12.31 6.41
CA GLY A 3 -14.42 -13.03 5.36
C GLY A 3 -14.93 -12.14 4.23
N ASN A 4 -15.31 -10.91 4.54
CA ASN A 4 -15.81 -9.96 3.55
C ASN A 4 -14.67 -9.38 2.67
N TYR A 5 -13.53 -9.01 3.27
CA TYR A 5 -12.37 -8.51 2.50
C TYR A 5 -11.69 -9.61 1.68
N LEU A 6 -11.61 -10.82 2.21
CA LEU A 6 -11.11 -11.99 1.47
C LEU A 6 -12.00 -12.27 0.24
N GLU A 7 -13.31 -12.28 0.42
CA GLU A 7 -14.27 -12.50 -0.67
C GLU A 7 -14.20 -11.38 -1.72
N GLN A 8 -14.14 -10.12 -1.29
CA GLN A 8 -13.97 -8.97 -2.18
C GLN A 8 -12.63 -9.04 -2.94
N ALA A 9 -11.52 -9.35 -2.25
CA ALA A 9 -10.21 -9.45 -2.86
C ALA A 9 -10.14 -10.60 -3.88
N LEU A 10 -10.71 -11.77 -3.56
CA LEU A 10 -10.83 -12.89 -4.49
C LEU A 10 -11.69 -12.52 -5.69
N GLY A 11 -12.82 -11.82 -5.48
CA GLY A 11 -13.65 -11.31 -6.57
C GLY A 11 -12.90 -10.39 -7.51
N MET A 12 -12.08 -9.46 -6.97
CA MET A 12 -11.24 -8.57 -7.78
C MET A 12 -10.16 -9.32 -8.57
N ILE A 13 -9.50 -10.29 -7.94
CA ILE A 13 -8.48 -11.14 -8.61
C ILE A 13 -9.13 -11.96 -9.72
N HIS A 14 -10.29 -12.57 -9.45
CA HIS A 14 -11.04 -13.31 -10.46
C HIS A 14 -11.46 -12.43 -11.64
N SER A 15 -11.94 -11.23 -11.38
CA SER A 15 -12.29 -10.26 -12.43
C SER A 15 -11.09 -9.87 -13.29
N ARG A 16 -9.89 -9.67 -12.69
CA ARG A 16 -8.64 -9.42 -13.42
C ARG A 16 -8.28 -10.58 -14.33
N ARG A 17 -8.38 -11.80 -13.81
CA ARG A 17 -8.13 -13.02 -14.57
C ARG A 17 -9.05 -13.15 -15.78
N LEU A 18 -10.36 -12.98 -15.56
CA LEU A 18 -11.35 -13.03 -16.66
C LEU A 18 -11.09 -11.96 -17.71
N ALA A 19 -10.72 -10.73 -17.29
CA ALA A 19 -10.40 -9.65 -18.22
C ALA A 19 -9.15 -9.97 -19.05
N ALA A 20 -8.10 -10.53 -18.45
CA ALA A 20 -6.89 -10.97 -19.16
C ALA A 20 -7.20 -12.08 -20.18
N GLU A 21 -7.99 -13.08 -19.80
CA GLU A 21 -8.42 -14.16 -20.67
C GLU A 21 -9.31 -13.69 -21.82
N GLN A 22 -10.19 -12.73 -21.55
CA GLN A 22 -11.02 -12.11 -22.58
C GLN A 22 -10.18 -11.30 -23.57
N GLN A 23 -9.30 -10.44 -23.08
CA GLN A 23 -8.41 -9.65 -23.90
C GLN A 23 -7.51 -10.52 -24.79
N ASN A 24 -7.01 -11.62 -24.25
CA ASN A 24 -6.23 -12.59 -25.02
C ASN A 24 -7.06 -13.24 -26.13
N ARG A 25 -8.30 -13.66 -25.85
CA ARG A 25 -9.22 -14.17 -26.89
C ARG A 25 -9.50 -13.15 -27.98
N GLU A 26 -9.70 -11.90 -27.62
CA GLU A 26 -9.92 -10.81 -28.61
C GLU A 26 -8.70 -10.64 -29.53
N ARG A 27 -7.47 -10.67 -28.95
CA ARG A 27 -6.21 -10.62 -29.72
C ARG A 27 -6.07 -11.82 -30.65
N ILE A 28 -6.39 -13.03 -30.19
CA ILE A 28 -6.36 -14.24 -31.01
C ILE A 28 -7.33 -14.09 -32.19
N MET A 29 -8.58 -13.68 -31.97
CA MET A 29 -9.56 -13.46 -33.02
C MET A 29 -9.12 -12.38 -34.03
N GLU A 30 -8.54 -11.29 -33.53
CA GLU A 30 -7.98 -10.21 -34.38
C GLU A 30 -6.91 -10.77 -35.31
N ILE A 31 -5.93 -11.50 -34.75
CA ILE A 31 -4.82 -12.04 -35.54
C ILE A 31 -5.31 -13.10 -36.51
N GLU A 32 -6.17 -14.03 -36.10
CA GLU A 32 -6.74 -15.07 -36.99
C GLU A 32 -7.54 -14.48 -38.16
N SER A 33 -8.17 -13.33 -37.96
CA SER A 33 -8.87 -12.63 -39.05
C SER A 33 -7.93 -11.88 -39.99
N ARG A 34 -6.78 -11.41 -39.50
CA ARG A 34 -5.80 -10.65 -40.30
C ARG A 34 -4.74 -11.51 -40.97
N ILE A 35 -4.40 -12.63 -40.32
CA ILE A 35 -3.36 -13.57 -40.76
C ILE A 35 -3.96 -14.99 -40.73
N PRO A 36 -4.66 -15.40 -41.82
CA PRO A 36 -5.34 -16.70 -41.88
C PRO A 36 -4.41 -17.90 -41.63
N GLU A 37 -3.12 -17.77 -41.93
CA GLU A 37 -2.10 -18.79 -41.74
C GLU A 37 -1.95 -19.12 -40.21
N VAL A 38 -2.14 -18.14 -39.32
CA VAL A 38 -2.12 -18.37 -37.88
C VAL A 38 -3.29 -19.24 -37.44
N SER A 39 -4.47 -19.06 -38.05
CA SER A 39 -5.65 -19.91 -37.77
C SER A 39 -5.38 -21.35 -38.12
N GLU A 40 -4.75 -21.62 -39.29
CA GLU A 40 -4.41 -22.97 -39.71
C GLU A 40 -3.40 -23.63 -38.76
N VAL A 41 -2.36 -22.90 -38.33
CA VAL A 41 -1.37 -23.40 -37.37
C VAL A 41 -1.99 -23.67 -35.99
N ASN A 42 -2.87 -22.78 -35.51
CA ASN A 42 -3.60 -22.98 -34.24
C ASN A 42 -4.51 -24.23 -34.32
N TYR A 43 -5.18 -24.45 -35.43
CA TYR A 43 -5.98 -25.64 -35.64
C TYR A 43 -5.15 -26.94 -35.60
N GLN A 44 -3.96 -26.92 -36.21
CA GLN A 44 -3.02 -28.04 -36.16
C GLN A 44 -2.55 -28.32 -34.72
N MET A 45 -2.22 -27.27 -33.95
CA MET A 45 -1.85 -27.39 -32.54
C MET A 45 -2.98 -27.98 -31.70
N PHE A 46 -4.23 -27.55 -31.94
CA PHE A 46 -5.40 -28.11 -31.25
C PHE A 46 -5.57 -29.62 -31.55
N ARG A 47 -5.41 -30.06 -32.80
CA ARG A 47 -5.41 -31.45 -33.18
C ARG A 47 -4.32 -32.26 -32.47
N THR A 48 -3.11 -31.72 -32.43
CA THR A 48 -1.97 -32.34 -31.73
C THR A 48 -2.25 -32.54 -30.24
N SER A 49 -2.90 -31.59 -29.59
CA SER A 49 -3.29 -31.70 -28.17
C SER A 49 -4.32 -32.80 -27.92
N ARG A 50 -5.27 -32.96 -28.84
CA ARG A 50 -6.27 -34.03 -28.79
C ARG A 50 -5.64 -35.41 -29.02
N ASP A 51 -4.69 -35.51 -29.95
CA ASP A 51 -3.97 -36.75 -30.27
C ASP A 51 -3.08 -37.16 -29.07
N LEU A 52 -2.50 -36.19 -28.34
CA LEU A 52 -1.75 -36.43 -27.09
C LEU A 52 -2.63 -37.12 -26.03
N MET A 53 -3.85 -36.61 -25.82
CA MET A 53 -4.80 -37.25 -24.88
C MET A 53 -5.13 -38.70 -25.26
N GLN A 54 -5.30 -38.96 -26.54
CA GLN A 54 -5.58 -40.34 -27.01
C GLN A 54 -4.39 -41.28 -26.80
N ILE A 55 -3.15 -40.80 -26.98
CA ILE A 55 -1.93 -41.55 -26.77
C ILE A 55 -1.76 -41.93 -25.29
N ILE A 56 -2.02 -40.98 -24.39
CA ILE A 56 -1.94 -41.19 -22.93
C ILE A 56 -2.94 -42.26 -22.50
N VAL A 57 -4.16 -42.26 -23.05
CA VAL A 57 -5.20 -43.23 -22.73
C VAL A 57 -4.88 -44.64 -23.27
N LYS A 58 -4.25 -44.75 -24.45
CA LYS A 58 -3.94 -46.01 -25.10
C LYS A 58 -2.65 -46.70 -24.64
N GLY A 59 -1.73 -46.00 -24.03
CA GLY A 59 -0.55 -46.53 -23.33
C GLY A 59 0.57 -47.15 -24.19
N GLU A 60 0.46 -47.16 -25.51
CA GLU A 60 1.45 -47.77 -26.42
C GLU A 60 2.45 -46.73 -27.00
N ASN A 61 3.76 -47.01 -26.92
CA ASN A 61 4.86 -46.17 -27.44
C ASN A 61 4.79 -44.71 -27.06
N THR A 62 4.40 -44.41 -25.83
CA THR A 62 4.01 -43.09 -25.35
C THR A 62 5.17 -42.11 -25.40
N LYS A 63 6.40 -42.52 -25.08
CA LYS A 63 7.55 -41.58 -24.98
C LYS A 63 7.96 -40.99 -26.33
N GLU A 64 8.10 -41.81 -27.36
CA GLU A 64 8.52 -41.39 -28.70
C GLU A 64 7.46 -40.51 -29.37
N ARG A 65 6.19 -40.93 -29.26
CA ARG A 65 5.05 -40.18 -29.81
C ARG A 65 4.86 -38.81 -29.12
N VAL A 66 5.00 -38.77 -27.81
CA VAL A 66 4.95 -37.52 -27.04
C VAL A 66 6.10 -36.60 -27.43
N ALA A 67 7.31 -37.14 -27.64
CA ALA A 67 8.45 -36.34 -28.09
C ALA A 67 8.23 -35.73 -29.48
N ALA A 68 7.70 -36.56 -30.44
CA ALA A 68 7.37 -36.07 -31.77
C ALA A 68 6.30 -34.95 -31.76
N LEU A 69 5.21 -35.15 -31.00
CA LEU A 69 4.15 -34.14 -30.86
C LEU A 69 4.67 -32.81 -30.19
N ARG A 70 5.56 -32.96 -29.20
CA ARG A 70 6.21 -31.79 -28.58
C ARG A 70 7.05 -31.00 -29.61
N GLN A 71 7.78 -31.68 -30.46
CA GLN A 71 8.58 -31.04 -31.50
C GLN A 71 7.70 -30.32 -32.54
N GLN A 72 6.59 -30.95 -32.95
CA GLN A 72 5.60 -30.34 -33.84
C GLN A 72 5.00 -29.06 -33.22
N ASN A 73 4.63 -29.11 -31.94
CA ASN A 73 4.11 -27.91 -31.25
C ASN A 73 5.12 -26.79 -31.15
N LEU A 74 6.40 -27.09 -30.88
CA LEU A 74 7.46 -26.08 -30.87
C LEU A 74 7.63 -25.42 -32.26
N GLN A 75 7.66 -26.21 -33.31
CA GLN A 75 7.73 -25.68 -34.68
C GLN A 75 6.52 -24.82 -35.05
N ALA A 76 5.31 -25.21 -34.61
CA ALA A 76 4.10 -24.41 -34.78
C ALA A 76 4.16 -23.08 -34.03
N GLN A 77 4.65 -23.07 -32.78
CA GLN A 77 4.86 -21.84 -32.01
C GLN A 77 5.89 -20.91 -32.70
N GLU A 78 7.03 -21.44 -33.14
CA GLU A 78 8.04 -20.68 -33.89
C GLU A 78 7.46 -20.08 -35.18
N MET A 79 6.58 -20.82 -35.87
CA MET A 79 5.89 -20.32 -37.06
C MET A 79 4.97 -19.15 -36.74
N ILE A 80 4.16 -19.27 -35.67
CA ILE A 80 3.28 -18.16 -35.21
C ILE A 80 4.11 -16.93 -34.86
N CYS A 81 5.18 -17.08 -34.07
CA CYS A 81 6.07 -15.95 -33.75
C CYS A 81 6.65 -15.27 -34.98
N ARG A 82 7.03 -16.05 -36.02
CA ARG A 82 7.53 -15.53 -37.29
C ARG A 82 6.44 -14.76 -38.02
N LEU A 83 5.24 -15.32 -38.17
CA LEU A 83 4.10 -14.68 -38.84
C LEU A 83 3.70 -13.37 -38.14
N LEU A 84 3.67 -13.36 -36.82
CA LEU A 84 3.42 -12.14 -36.04
C LEU A 84 4.45 -11.05 -36.35
N LYS A 85 5.74 -11.40 -36.33
CA LYS A 85 6.84 -10.46 -36.61
C LYS A 85 6.80 -9.92 -38.05
N GLU A 86 6.53 -10.76 -39.03
CA GLU A 86 6.38 -10.37 -40.44
C GLU A 86 5.23 -9.36 -40.66
N HIS A 87 4.18 -9.44 -39.85
CA HIS A 87 3.05 -8.52 -39.86
C HIS A 87 3.14 -7.35 -38.88
N GLY A 88 4.31 -7.17 -38.21
CA GLY A 88 4.57 -6.02 -37.34
C GLY A 88 4.00 -6.14 -35.93
N TYR A 89 3.62 -7.35 -35.49
CA TYR A 89 3.19 -7.61 -34.12
C TYR A 89 4.35 -8.08 -33.25
N PRO A 90 4.30 -7.86 -31.91
CA PRO A 90 5.24 -8.47 -30.96
C PRO A 90 5.16 -10.00 -31.01
N GLU A 91 6.29 -10.67 -30.77
CA GLU A 91 6.36 -12.15 -30.76
C GLU A 91 5.45 -12.79 -29.69
N ASP A 92 5.26 -12.08 -28.58
CA ASP A 92 4.45 -12.46 -27.41
C ASP A 92 2.99 -11.96 -27.46
N TYR A 93 2.57 -11.36 -28.60
CA TYR A 93 1.25 -10.71 -28.72
C TYR A 93 0.06 -11.63 -28.36
N LEU A 94 0.18 -12.93 -28.63
CA LEU A 94 -0.84 -13.93 -28.34
C LEU A 94 -0.64 -14.61 -26.98
N GLU A 95 0.42 -14.26 -26.26
CA GLU A 95 0.63 -14.82 -24.93
C GLU A 95 -0.36 -14.26 -23.92
N LEU A 96 -0.79 -15.11 -22.99
CA LEU A 96 -1.71 -14.73 -21.92
C LEU A 96 -0.92 -14.17 -20.73
N HIS A 97 -1.02 -12.86 -20.52
CA HIS A 97 -0.36 -12.18 -19.42
C HIS A 97 -1.33 -11.92 -18.27
N TYR A 98 -1.04 -12.48 -17.11
CA TYR A 98 -1.76 -12.20 -15.88
C TYR A 98 -1.09 -11.08 -15.09
N THR A 99 -1.88 -10.34 -14.28
CA THR A 99 -1.35 -9.27 -13.43
C THR A 99 -0.36 -9.80 -12.39
N CYS A 100 -0.60 -10.98 -11.87
CA CYS A 100 0.31 -11.67 -10.96
C CYS A 100 0.86 -12.93 -11.63
N GLU A 101 2.08 -12.86 -12.12
CA GLU A 101 2.79 -13.99 -12.75
C GLU A 101 3.01 -15.17 -11.77
N LYS A 102 3.13 -14.87 -10.46
CA LYS A 102 3.38 -15.89 -9.43
C LYS A 102 2.21 -16.87 -9.25
N CYS A 103 0.98 -16.38 -9.29
CA CYS A 103 -0.22 -17.20 -9.09
C CYS A 103 -1.16 -17.21 -10.31
N ASN A 104 -0.83 -16.51 -11.39
CA ASN A 104 -1.67 -16.37 -12.58
C ASN A 104 -3.10 -15.89 -12.23
N ASP A 105 -3.16 -14.88 -11.35
CA ASP A 105 -4.40 -14.30 -10.84
C ASP A 105 -5.40 -15.34 -10.29
N THR A 106 -4.90 -16.38 -9.60
CA THR A 106 -5.73 -17.32 -8.84
C THR A 106 -5.88 -16.91 -7.37
N GLY A 107 -4.99 -16.06 -6.88
CA GLY A 107 -4.89 -15.71 -5.46
C GLY A 107 -4.17 -16.74 -4.59
N TYR A 108 -3.78 -17.89 -5.14
CA TYR A 108 -3.16 -18.99 -4.41
C TYR A 108 -1.85 -19.44 -5.07
N PHE A 109 -0.84 -19.70 -4.25
CA PHE A 109 0.44 -20.24 -4.68
C PHE A 109 0.92 -21.29 -3.67
N GLN A 110 1.22 -22.51 -4.14
CA GLN A 110 1.64 -23.65 -3.31
C GLN A 110 0.71 -23.89 -2.10
N GLN A 111 -0.61 -23.90 -2.33
CA GLN A 111 -1.66 -24.11 -1.31
C GLN A 111 -1.73 -23.03 -0.21
N LYS A 112 -1.07 -21.88 -0.41
CA LYS A 112 -1.11 -20.71 0.48
C LYS A 112 -1.67 -19.51 -0.26
N TYR A 113 -2.11 -18.51 0.48
CA TYR A 113 -2.45 -17.21 -0.11
C TYR A 113 -1.23 -16.61 -0.82
N CYS A 114 -1.43 -16.16 -2.06
CA CYS A 114 -0.41 -15.43 -2.78
C CYS A 114 -0.24 -14.01 -2.19
N THR A 115 0.95 -13.46 -2.29
CA THR A 115 1.23 -12.08 -1.84
C THR A 115 0.28 -11.06 -2.47
N CYS A 116 -0.08 -11.23 -3.76
CA CYS A 116 -1.03 -10.34 -4.42
C CYS A 116 -2.43 -10.33 -3.75
N LEU A 117 -2.86 -11.46 -3.17
CA LEU A 117 -4.13 -11.57 -2.44
C LEU A 117 -4.01 -10.93 -1.05
N THR A 118 -2.95 -11.22 -0.30
CA THR A 118 -2.73 -10.63 1.02
C THR A 118 -2.59 -9.12 0.96
N ASP A 119 -1.87 -8.60 -0.04
CA ASP A 119 -1.72 -7.17 -0.28
C ASP A 119 -3.06 -6.50 -0.62
N LEU A 120 -3.90 -7.17 -1.40
CA LEU A 120 -5.22 -6.64 -1.74
C LEU A 120 -6.16 -6.63 -0.55
N ILE A 121 -6.13 -7.67 0.30
CA ILE A 121 -6.88 -7.69 1.57
C ILE A 121 -6.42 -6.54 2.48
N ALA A 122 -5.11 -6.34 2.64
CA ALA A 122 -4.57 -5.24 3.43
C ALA A 122 -5.01 -3.87 2.89
N LYS A 123 -5.01 -3.68 1.56
CA LYS A 123 -5.51 -2.45 0.90
C LYS A 123 -6.99 -2.20 1.18
N LEU A 124 -7.82 -3.22 1.10
CA LEU A 124 -9.26 -3.10 1.36
C LEU A 124 -9.53 -2.79 2.84
N SER A 125 -8.83 -3.45 3.76
CA SER A 125 -8.93 -3.19 5.20
C SER A 125 -8.47 -1.76 5.55
N ALA A 126 -7.32 -1.32 5.03
CA ALA A 126 -6.82 0.04 5.22
C ALA A 126 -7.78 1.10 4.68
N ARG A 127 -8.38 0.86 3.52
CA ARG A 127 -9.37 1.78 2.93
C ARG A 127 -10.61 1.92 3.82
N GLU A 128 -11.06 0.84 4.44
CA GLU A 128 -12.20 0.88 5.35
C GLU A 128 -11.89 1.69 6.62
N LEU A 129 -10.73 1.47 7.24
CA LEU A 129 -10.30 2.21 8.43
C LEU A 129 -10.12 3.71 8.15
N ASN A 130 -9.73 4.06 6.93
CA ASN A 130 -9.53 5.45 6.51
C ASN A 130 -10.81 6.15 6.01
N LYS A 131 -11.98 5.53 6.04
CA LYS A 131 -13.22 6.09 5.45
C LYS A 131 -13.59 7.48 5.94
N SER A 132 -13.30 7.80 7.20
CA SER A 132 -13.58 9.10 7.81
C SER A 132 -12.55 10.17 7.50
N VAL A 133 -11.43 9.82 6.87
CA VAL A 133 -10.29 10.71 6.66
C VAL A 133 -10.38 11.38 5.29
N GLN A 134 -10.42 12.70 5.28
CA GLN A 134 -10.44 13.50 4.04
C GLN A 134 -9.01 13.90 3.65
N PHE A 135 -8.24 12.95 3.12
CA PHE A 135 -6.86 13.18 2.70
C PHE A 135 -6.69 14.33 1.71
N GLU A 136 -7.69 14.54 0.82
CA GLU A 136 -7.64 15.54 -0.25
C GLU A 136 -7.63 16.99 0.26
N GLN A 137 -8.08 17.22 1.49
CA GLN A 137 -8.13 18.57 2.08
C GLN A 137 -6.76 19.11 2.50
N CYS A 138 -5.78 18.23 2.69
CA CYS A 138 -4.43 18.57 3.11
C CYS A 138 -3.42 18.09 2.06
N SER A 139 -2.81 19.06 1.39
CA SER A 139 -1.75 18.81 0.40
C SER A 139 -0.56 19.71 0.66
N PHE A 140 0.59 19.42 0.03
CA PHE A 140 1.76 20.29 0.11
C PHE A 140 1.49 21.65 -0.52
N GLU A 141 0.68 21.71 -1.59
CA GLU A 141 0.36 22.91 -2.34
C GLU A 141 -0.48 23.90 -1.53
N ASN A 142 -1.29 23.41 -0.58
CA ASN A 142 -2.13 24.27 0.25
C ASN A 142 -1.54 24.53 1.66
N PHE A 143 -0.28 24.13 1.90
CA PHE A 143 0.47 24.46 3.10
C PHE A 143 1.15 25.83 2.94
N ASP A 144 0.63 26.87 3.59
CA ASP A 144 1.12 28.24 3.44
C ASP A 144 2.17 28.60 4.51
N LEU A 145 3.43 28.63 4.09
CA LEU A 145 4.57 29.04 4.92
C LEU A 145 4.52 30.50 5.40
N ASN A 146 3.72 31.37 4.78
CA ASN A 146 3.64 32.79 5.19
C ASN A 146 3.02 32.98 6.57
N TYR A 147 2.33 31.97 7.11
CA TYR A 147 1.83 32.00 8.49
C TYR A 147 2.91 31.95 9.55
N TYR A 148 4.14 31.57 9.18
CA TYR A 148 5.28 31.50 10.11
C TYR A 148 6.21 32.70 10.02
N ARG A 149 5.95 33.66 9.11
CA ARG A 149 6.74 34.88 8.97
C ARG A 149 6.51 35.85 10.14
N GLY A 150 7.58 36.56 10.54
CA GLY A 150 7.52 37.54 11.61
C GLY A 150 7.61 36.98 13.03
N PHE A 151 7.69 35.62 13.17
CA PHE A 151 7.83 34.97 14.46
C PHE A 151 9.23 34.38 14.64
N GLN A 152 9.69 34.42 15.90
CA GLN A 152 10.95 33.81 16.30
C GLN A 152 10.73 32.54 17.12
N THR A 153 11.66 31.61 17.02
CA THR A 153 11.75 30.45 17.89
C THR A 153 12.24 30.83 19.28
N GLU A 154 12.10 29.96 20.27
CA GLU A 154 12.60 30.16 21.63
C GLU A 154 14.11 30.48 21.66
N ASN A 155 14.88 30.02 20.67
CA ASN A 155 16.32 30.26 20.51
C ASN A 155 16.64 31.47 19.60
N GLY A 156 15.66 32.31 19.28
CA GLY A 156 15.85 33.55 18.49
C GLY A 156 15.94 33.33 16.97
N GLY A 157 15.81 32.09 16.48
CA GLY A 157 15.82 31.80 15.05
C GLY A 157 14.47 32.11 14.37
N SER A 158 14.46 32.24 13.05
CA SER A 158 13.23 32.46 12.27
C SER A 158 12.34 31.20 12.25
N CYS A 159 11.06 31.35 12.67
CA CYS A 159 10.08 30.27 12.54
C CYS A 159 9.81 29.92 11.07
N TYR A 160 9.85 30.89 10.16
CA TYR A 160 9.70 30.65 8.73
C TYR A 160 10.78 29.69 8.19
N GLN A 161 12.06 29.98 8.48
CA GLN A 161 13.18 29.15 8.02
C GLN A 161 13.14 27.74 8.63
N ALA A 162 12.74 27.63 9.90
CA ALA A 162 12.62 26.34 10.55
C ALA A 162 11.51 25.50 9.91
N MET A 163 10.32 26.08 9.66
CA MET A 163 9.19 25.39 9.05
C MET A 163 9.39 25.14 7.56
N GLU A 164 10.14 25.98 6.87
CA GLU A 164 10.54 25.75 5.49
C GLU A 164 11.38 24.47 5.34
N LYS A 165 12.36 24.25 6.25
CA LYS A 165 13.14 23.02 6.30
C LYS A 165 12.25 21.80 6.57
N VAL A 166 11.33 21.90 7.53
CA VAL A 166 10.36 20.82 7.85
C VAL A 166 9.49 20.51 6.63
N TYR A 167 8.98 21.53 5.95
CA TYR A 167 8.15 21.38 4.76
C TYR A 167 8.88 20.65 3.63
N PHE A 168 10.09 21.09 3.28
CA PHE A 168 10.87 20.44 2.23
C PHE A 168 11.29 19.02 2.60
N PHE A 169 11.61 18.76 3.86
CA PHE A 169 11.87 17.40 4.33
C PHE A 169 10.63 16.50 4.13
N CYS A 170 9.44 16.96 4.55
CA CYS A 170 8.20 16.18 4.40
C CYS A 170 7.86 15.95 2.92
N GLN A 171 8.08 16.93 2.05
CA GLN A 171 7.84 16.83 0.62
C GLN A 171 8.78 15.79 -0.03
N GLU A 172 10.07 15.84 0.28
CA GLU A 172 11.06 14.92 -0.24
C GLU A 172 10.86 13.50 0.31
N TYR A 173 10.54 13.38 1.60
CA TYR A 173 10.18 12.11 2.22
C TYR A 173 9.00 11.43 1.49
N ALA A 174 7.94 12.17 1.23
CA ALA A 174 6.76 11.64 0.53
C ALA A 174 7.05 11.28 -0.93
N ARG A 175 7.95 12.02 -1.60
CA ARG A 175 8.36 11.77 -2.99
C ARG A 175 9.20 10.50 -3.13
N GLN A 176 10.12 10.27 -2.18
CA GLN A 176 11.05 9.13 -2.19
C GLN A 176 10.59 7.96 -1.31
N PHE A 177 9.34 7.98 -0.85
CA PHE A 177 8.83 6.99 0.09
C PHE A 177 9.01 5.56 -0.41
N THR A 178 9.49 4.71 0.48
CA THR A 178 9.55 3.24 0.34
C THR A 178 9.13 2.59 1.66
N ASN A 179 8.86 1.29 1.65
CA ASN A 179 8.54 0.51 2.87
C ASN A 179 9.69 0.48 3.90
N HIS A 180 10.88 0.97 3.53
CA HIS A 180 12.06 1.07 4.42
C HIS A 180 12.44 2.52 4.71
N SER A 181 11.53 3.47 4.45
CA SER A 181 11.75 4.87 4.80
C SER A 181 11.85 5.03 6.32
N SER A 182 12.59 6.05 6.80
CA SER A 182 12.73 6.32 8.24
C SER A 182 11.38 6.69 8.87
N SER A 183 11.18 6.33 10.12
CA SER A 183 10.04 6.81 10.91
C SER A 183 10.25 8.26 11.32
N ILE A 184 9.14 9.00 11.50
CA ILE A 184 9.16 10.45 11.81
C ILE A 184 8.39 10.73 13.10
N LEU A 185 8.99 11.52 13.98
CA LEU A 185 8.31 12.16 15.12
C LEU A 185 8.10 13.64 14.82
N MET A 186 6.84 14.06 14.69
CA MET A 186 6.42 15.45 14.54
C MET A 186 5.96 15.98 15.90
N PHE A 187 6.72 16.89 16.50
CA PHE A 187 6.38 17.42 17.84
C PHE A 187 6.30 18.95 17.84
N GLY A 188 5.50 19.49 18.75
CA GLY A 188 5.28 20.92 18.91
C GLY A 188 3.83 21.26 19.26
N LYS A 189 3.56 22.48 19.74
CA LYS A 189 2.24 22.90 20.21
C LYS A 189 1.15 22.76 19.15
N THR A 190 -0.09 22.76 19.58
CA THR A 190 -1.28 22.64 18.72
C THR A 190 -1.32 23.76 17.66
N GLY A 191 -1.93 23.46 16.50
CA GLY A 191 -2.17 24.45 15.44
C GLY A 191 -0.94 24.80 14.60
N ARG A 192 0.21 24.15 14.76
CA ARG A 192 1.45 24.43 14.04
C ARG A 192 1.65 23.61 12.75
N GLY A 193 0.61 22.92 12.25
CA GLY A 193 0.63 22.26 10.94
C GLY A 193 1.07 20.79 10.93
N LYS A 194 1.27 20.12 12.08
CA LYS A 194 1.65 18.69 12.17
C LYS A 194 0.67 17.79 11.40
N THR A 195 -0.60 17.83 11.77
CA THR A 195 -1.68 17.08 11.11
C THR A 195 -1.75 17.37 9.61
N HIS A 196 -1.57 18.64 9.20
CA HIS A 196 -1.59 19.00 7.78
C HIS A 196 -0.46 18.31 7.00
N LEU A 197 0.78 18.39 7.48
CA LEU A 197 1.91 17.74 6.76
C LEU A 197 1.88 16.22 6.86
N SER A 198 1.38 15.64 7.96
CA SER A 198 1.16 14.18 8.02
C SER A 198 0.15 13.72 6.97
N LEU A 199 -0.98 14.44 6.80
CA LEU A 199 -1.98 14.13 5.77
C LEU A 199 -1.46 14.39 4.36
N ALA A 200 -0.66 15.44 4.14
CA ALA A 200 -0.03 15.70 2.85
C ALA A 200 0.95 14.57 2.44
N ILE A 201 1.72 14.05 3.40
CA ILE A 201 2.55 12.86 3.19
C ILE A 201 1.67 11.67 2.86
N ALA A 202 0.63 11.40 3.67
CA ALA A 202 -0.29 10.28 3.47
C ALA A 202 -0.90 10.30 2.07
N ASN A 203 -1.39 11.45 1.63
CA ASN A 203 -2.00 11.63 0.32
C ASN A 203 -1.01 11.27 -0.81
N ARG A 204 0.21 11.79 -0.76
CA ARG A 204 1.23 11.50 -1.77
C ARG A 204 1.65 10.02 -1.77
N VAL A 205 1.80 9.41 -0.59
CA VAL A 205 2.18 8.00 -0.44
C VAL A 205 1.07 7.07 -0.95
N LEU A 206 -0.21 7.40 -0.68
CA LEU A 206 -1.37 6.71 -1.25
C LEU A 206 -1.39 6.79 -2.78
N GLN A 207 -1.12 7.96 -3.36
CA GLN A 207 -1.03 8.15 -4.83
C GLN A 207 0.08 7.31 -5.45
N ASN A 208 1.16 7.06 -4.73
CA ASN A 208 2.25 6.17 -5.15
C ASN A 208 1.90 4.67 -5.00
N GLY A 209 0.68 4.33 -4.56
CA GLY A 209 0.17 2.96 -4.49
C GLY A 209 0.43 2.20 -3.20
N TYR A 210 1.00 2.85 -2.18
CA TYR A 210 1.24 2.25 -0.86
C TYR A 210 -0.01 2.26 0.02
N ASN A 211 -0.06 1.35 1.00
CA ASN A 211 -1.11 1.30 2.01
C ASN A 211 -0.77 2.23 3.17
N VAL A 212 -1.61 3.25 3.38
CA VAL A 212 -1.45 4.19 4.49
C VAL A 212 -2.62 4.03 5.45
N LEU A 213 -2.33 3.98 6.75
CA LEU A 213 -3.31 4.12 7.81
C LEU A 213 -3.06 5.44 8.55
N TYR A 214 -4.13 6.22 8.69
CA TYR A 214 -4.12 7.48 9.42
C TYR A 214 -5.34 7.57 10.32
N ASP A 215 -5.13 7.80 11.61
CA ASP A 215 -6.15 8.28 12.54
C ASP A 215 -5.44 8.86 13.78
N SER A 216 -6.23 9.46 14.66
CA SER A 216 -5.71 9.81 15.99
C SER A 216 -5.35 8.54 16.78
N ALA A 217 -4.27 8.62 17.56
CA ALA A 217 -3.83 7.48 18.37
C ALA A 217 -4.95 6.93 19.25
N ILE A 218 -5.77 7.81 19.87
CA ILE A 218 -6.88 7.41 20.70
C ILE A 218 -7.97 6.63 19.95
N ASN A 219 -8.24 6.95 18.69
CA ASN A 219 -9.26 6.25 17.90
C ASN A 219 -8.82 4.82 17.59
N PHE A 220 -7.58 4.63 17.13
CA PHE A 220 -7.02 3.29 16.92
C PHE A 220 -7.02 2.47 18.21
N LEU A 221 -6.56 3.05 19.32
CA LEU A 221 -6.50 2.36 20.61
C LEU A 221 -7.88 1.94 21.13
N ARG A 222 -8.91 2.79 20.97
CA ARG A 222 -10.29 2.44 21.29
C ARG A 222 -10.82 1.31 20.43
N GLN A 223 -10.47 1.28 19.15
CA GLN A 223 -10.91 0.21 18.27
C GLN A 223 -10.26 -1.11 18.64
N VAL A 224 -8.94 -1.13 18.89
CA VAL A 224 -8.21 -2.30 19.36
C VAL A 224 -8.76 -2.77 20.73
N GLU A 225 -9.06 -1.83 21.66
CA GLU A 225 -9.66 -2.15 22.97
C GLU A 225 -11.03 -2.82 22.80
N LYS A 226 -11.88 -2.28 21.94
CA LYS A 226 -13.21 -2.82 21.63
C LYS A 226 -13.13 -4.24 21.06
N GLU A 227 -12.19 -4.49 20.14
CA GLU A 227 -11.97 -5.81 19.56
C GLU A 227 -11.42 -6.80 20.60
N HIS A 228 -10.47 -6.36 21.43
CA HIS A 228 -9.83 -7.21 22.44
C HIS A 228 -10.79 -7.63 23.57
N PHE A 229 -11.65 -6.72 24.05
CA PHE A 229 -12.56 -6.97 25.16
C PHE A 229 -14.01 -7.20 24.73
N GLY A 230 -14.33 -7.01 23.45
CA GLY A 230 -15.69 -7.20 22.91
C GLY A 230 -16.10 -8.67 22.89
N ARG A 231 -17.27 -8.98 23.43
CA ARG A 231 -17.90 -10.31 23.35
C ARG A 231 -18.52 -10.51 21.99
N GLY A 232 -17.78 -10.81 20.99
CA GLY A 232 -18.42 -11.11 19.71
C GLY A 232 -17.43 -11.28 18.60
N GLY A 233 -17.35 -12.47 18.08
CA GLY A 233 -16.68 -13.01 16.92
C GLY A 233 -16.54 -12.17 15.66
N SER A 234 -16.21 -10.91 15.72
CA SER A 234 -15.65 -10.18 14.61
C SER A 234 -14.12 -10.33 14.71
N ASN A 235 -13.54 -11.12 13.84
CA ASN A 235 -12.10 -11.14 13.57
C ASN A 235 -11.70 -9.81 12.91
N ASP A 236 -12.01 -8.68 13.53
CA ASP A 236 -11.54 -7.39 13.08
C ASP A 236 -10.14 -7.20 13.64
N ASP A 237 -9.17 -7.47 12.81
CA ASP A 237 -7.75 -7.41 13.11
C ASP A 237 -7.24 -5.99 12.86
N THR A 238 -7.81 -4.99 13.57
CA THR A 238 -7.27 -3.62 13.51
C THR A 238 -5.80 -3.61 13.89
N LEU A 239 -5.44 -4.31 14.96
CA LEU A 239 -4.04 -4.38 15.39
C LEU A 239 -3.15 -4.97 14.30
N ASP A 240 -3.53 -6.07 13.67
CA ASP A 240 -2.75 -6.68 12.58
C ASP A 240 -2.62 -5.75 11.38
N THR A 241 -3.69 -5.00 11.05
CA THR A 241 -3.65 -4.00 9.99
C THR A 241 -2.70 -2.85 10.33
N LEU A 242 -2.70 -2.36 11.60
CA LEU A 242 -1.74 -1.37 12.09
C LEU A 242 -0.30 -1.87 12.03
N LEU A 243 -0.08 -3.15 12.30
CA LEU A 243 1.25 -3.77 12.29
C LEU A 243 1.78 -4.09 10.90
N SER A 244 0.94 -4.11 9.85
CA SER A 244 1.31 -4.59 8.51
C SER A 244 1.19 -3.55 7.40
N CYS A 245 0.52 -2.40 7.60
CA CYS A 245 0.42 -1.34 6.60
C CYS A 245 1.80 -0.75 6.25
N ASP A 246 1.96 -0.25 5.02
CA ASP A 246 3.23 0.30 4.54
C ASP A 246 3.62 1.56 5.31
N LEU A 247 2.68 2.46 5.56
CA LEU A 247 2.85 3.65 6.39
C LEU A 247 1.75 3.74 7.44
N LEU A 248 2.13 3.84 8.71
CA LEU A 248 1.22 4.14 9.82
C LEU A 248 1.41 5.58 10.28
N ILE A 249 0.31 6.33 10.44
CA ILE A 249 0.33 7.68 11.02
C ILE A 249 -0.55 7.69 12.27
N LEU A 250 0.09 7.87 13.43
CA LEU A 250 -0.54 8.04 14.72
C LEU A 250 -0.59 9.54 15.04
N ASP A 251 -1.75 10.18 14.80
CA ASP A 251 -1.91 11.60 15.07
C ASP A 251 -2.29 11.87 16.52
N ASP A 252 -1.79 12.97 17.07
CA ASP A 252 -2.04 13.45 18.43
C ASP A 252 -1.76 12.40 19.54
N LEU A 253 -0.63 11.68 19.44
CA LEU A 253 -0.19 10.75 20.50
C LEU A 253 0.04 11.50 21.82
N GLY A 254 -0.47 10.94 22.92
CA GLY A 254 -0.39 11.52 24.26
C GLY A 254 -1.68 12.21 24.70
N THR A 255 -2.75 12.15 23.89
CA THR A 255 -4.10 12.64 24.25
C THR A 255 -4.99 11.54 24.80
N GLU A 256 -4.54 10.29 24.74
CA GLU A 256 -5.25 9.13 25.25
C GLU A 256 -5.24 9.08 26.80
N PHE A 257 -6.26 8.42 27.37
CA PHE A 257 -6.30 8.19 28.80
C PHE A 257 -5.16 7.28 29.26
N HIS A 258 -4.64 7.52 30.48
CA HIS A 258 -3.61 6.70 31.12
C HIS A 258 -4.10 5.29 31.47
N LYS A 259 -4.35 4.47 30.46
CA LYS A 259 -4.68 3.04 30.65
C LYS A 259 -3.46 2.21 30.33
N GLN A 260 -3.12 1.28 31.20
CA GLN A 260 -2.02 0.35 30.99
C GLN A 260 -2.15 -0.42 29.66
N PHE A 261 -3.38 -0.73 29.27
CA PHE A 261 -3.68 -1.35 27.98
C PHE A 261 -3.22 -0.48 26.81
N TYR A 262 -3.48 0.83 26.82
CA TYR A 262 -3.09 1.73 25.75
C TYR A 262 -1.57 1.86 25.67
N GLN A 263 -0.87 2.01 26.78
CA GLN A 263 0.59 2.06 26.82
C GLN A 263 1.22 0.78 26.27
N SER A 264 0.71 -0.40 26.66
CA SER A 264 1.20 -1.68 26.14
C SER A 264 0.91 -1.88 24.66
N THR A 265 -0.24 -1.39 24.18
CA THR A 265 -0.61 -1.45 22.75
C THR A 265 0.27 -0.53 21.91
N VAL A 266 0.51 0.72 22.36
CA VAL A 266 1.43 1.66 21.70
C VAL A 266 2.84 1.08 21.64
N TYR A 267 3.33 0.50 22.76
CA TYR A 267 4.62 -0.19 22.79
C TYR A 267 4.68 -1.32 21.76
N ASN A 268 3.67 -2.17 21.70
CA ASN A 268 3.59 -3.28 20.76
C ASN A 268 3.65 -2.78 19.30
N ILE A 269 2.85 -1.75 18.98
CA ILE A 269 2.82 -1.16 17.63
C ILE A 269 4.20 -0.62 17.24
N ILE A 270 4.78 0.27 18.06
CA ILE A 270 6.07 0.89 17.78
C ILE A 270 7.17 -0.16 17.66
N ASN A 271 7.27 -1.07 18.64
CA ASN A 271 8.32 -2.08 18.67
C ASN A 271 8.23 -3.08 17.50
N THR A 272 7.02 -3.55 17.20
CA THR A 272 6.81 -4.53 16.11
C THR A 272 7.10 -3.90 14.75
N ARG A 273 6.63 -2.66 14.51
CA ARG A 273 6.89 -1.98 13.24
C ARG A 273 8.36 -1.64 13.05
N MET A 274 9.05 -1.19 14.12
CA MET A 274 10.51 -1.00 14.08
C MET A 274 11.26 -2.29 13.72
N ASN A 275 10.90 -3.42 14.35
CA ASN A 275 11.55 -4.71 14.08
C ASN A 275 11.27 -5.24 12.65
N ARG A 276 10.22 -4.73 11.99
CA ARG A 276 9.86 -5.05 10.59
C ARG A 276 10.34 -4.01 9.60
N ASP A 277 11.10 -3.00 10.03
CA ASP A 277 11.52 -1.84 9.23
C ASP A 277 10.37 -1.11 8.54
N LEU A 278 9.17 -1.08 9.18
CA LEU A 278 8.00 -0.41 8.64
C LEU A 278 7.90 1.04 9.15
N PRO A 279 7.83 2.04 8.26
CA PRO A 279 7.80 3.45 8.64
C PRO A 279 6.54 3.82 9.43
N THR A 280 6.74 4.60 10.47
CA THR A 280 5.66 5.15 11.31
C THR A 280 5.86 6.65 11.49
N ILE A 281 4.81 7.43 11.25
CA ILE A 281 4.79 8.87 11.59
C ILE A 281 3.97 9.03 12.86
N ILE A 282 4.56 9.70 13.84
CA ILE A 282 3.88 10.04 15.09
C ILE A 282 3.80 11.55 15.17
N SER A 283 2.62 12.11 15.40
CA SER A 283 2.48 13.50 15.80
C SER A 283 2.12 13.61 17.28
N THR A 284 2.63 14.62 17.96
CA THR A 284 2.33 14.88 19.36
C THR A 284 2.44 16.37 19.71
N ASN A 285 1.65 16.79 20.69
CA ASN A 285 1.74 18.12 21.29
C ASN A 285 2.67 18.16 22.50
N LEU A 286 3.09 16.98 22.98
CA LEU A 286 3.93 16.81 24.14
C LEU A 286 5.41 17.11 23.81
N ASN A 287 6.13 17.62 24.80
CA ASN A 287 7.59 17.73 24.76
C ASN A 287 8.25 16.41 25.21
N HIS A 288 9.58 16.34 25.14
CA HIS A 288 10.34 15.15 25.50
C HIS A 288 10.05 14.67 26.93
N ASN A 289 10.01 15.58 27.90
CA ASN A 289 9.79 15.23 29.32
C ASN A 289 8.37 14.72 29.56
N GLU A 290 7.39 15.32 28.88
CA GLU A 290 5.98 14.91 28.95
C GLU A 290 5.76 13.53 28.33
N ILE A 291 6.38 13.23 27.18
CA ILE A 291 6.34 11.89 26.58
C ILE A 291 6.99 10.87 27.50
N SER A 292 8.15 11.21 28.09
CA SER A 292 8.87 10.31 29.01
C SER A 292 8.12 10.09 30.33
N ALA A 293 7.29 11.02 30.76
CA ALA A 293 6.43 10.85 31.92
C ALA A 293 5.19 9.99 31.62
N LEU A 294 4.70 10.04 30.37
CA LEU A 294 3.48 9.32 29.94
C LEU A 294 3.76 7.89 29.53
N TYR A 295 4.89 7.64 28.85
CA TYR A 295 5.27 6.33 28.32
C TYR A 295 6.53 5.79 29.03
N ASP A 296 6.65 4.45 29.06
CA ASP A 296 7.85 3.76 29.55
C ASP A 296 9.12 4.27 28.82
N GLU A 297 10.22 4.32 29.57
CA GLU A 297 11.55 4.69 29.06
C GLU A 297 11.94 3.89 27.79
N ARG A 298 11.47 2.65 27.69
CA ARG A 298 11.70 1.79 26.50
C ARG A 298 11.05 2.34 25.24
N ILE A 299 9.86 2.94 25.34
CA ILE A 299 9.16 3.56 24.20
C ILE A 299 9.89 4.84 23.80
N THR A 300 10.14 5.71 24.79
CA THR A 300 10.75 7.02 24.56
C THR A 300 12.16 6.91 24.01
N SER A 301 12.98 6.01 24.55
CA SER A 301 14.33 5.73 24.04
C SER A 301 14.27 5.31 22.56
N ARG A 302 13.38 4.38 22.19
CA ARG A 302 13.23 3.95 20.79
C ARG A 302 12.83 5.08 19.87
N ILE A 303 11.79 5.85 20.24
CA ILE A 303 11.31 6.97 19.43
C ILE A 303 12.47 7.97 19.19
N TYR A 304 13.15 8.40 20.23
CA TYR A 304 14.18 9.46 20.09
C TYR A 304 15.49 8.98 19.48
N THR A 305 15.78 7.67 19.46
CA THR A 305 16.99 7.13 18.86
C THR A 305 16.82 6.73 17.39
N THR A 306 15.58 6.39 16.96
CA THR A 306 15.36 5.82 15.63
C THR A 306 14.48 6.66 14.73
N TYR A 307 13.67 7.58 15.28
CA TYR A 307 12.80 8.45 14.50
C TYR A 307 13.51 9.76 14.13
N THR A 308 13.26 10.24 12.92
CA THR A 308 13.65 11.59 12.54
C THR A 308 12.73 12.59 13.24
N CYS A 309 13.29 13.40 14.14
CA CYS A 309 12.53 14.36 14.93
C CYS A 309 12.33 15.68 14.19
N LEU A 310 11.09 16.07 13.94
CA LEU A 310 10.71 17.34 13.29
C LEU A 310 10.01 18.26 14.29
N HIS A 311 10.65 19.37 14.63
CA HIS A 311 10.10 20.37 15.57
C HIS A 311 9.26 21.41 14.82
N PHE A 312 7.96 21.44 15.12
CA PHE A 312 7.01 22.39 14.58
C PHE A 312 6.96 23.63 15.47
N VAL A 313 7.31 24.78 14.91
CA VAL A 313 7.43 26.06 15.62
C VAL A 313 6.42 27.10 15.09
N GLY A 314 6.30 28.25 15.74
CA GLY A 314 5.40 29.32 15.36
C GLY A 314 4.15 29.41 16.22
N GLN A 315 3.17 30.18 15.77
CA GLN A 315 1.87 30.33 16.43
C GLN A 315 0.81 29.40 15.86
N ASP A 316 -0.36 29.35 16.50
CA ASP A 316 -1.50 28.59 16.00
C ASP A 316 -2.03 29.18 14.69
N VAL A 317 -1.80 28.47 13.58
CA VAL A 317 -2.20 28.88 12.23
C VAL A 317 -3.72 29.00 12.10
N ARG A 318 -4.51 28.23 12.86
CA ARG A 318 -5.98 28.30 12.84
C ARG A 318 -6.46 29.66 13.36
N VAL A 319 -5.81 30.17 14.42
CA VAL A 319 -6.09 31.51 14.97
C VAL A 319 -5.68 32.61 13.98
N LEU A 320 -4.49 32.47 13.37
CA LEU A 320 -4.01 33.45 12.38
C LEU A 320 -4.91 33.49 11.12
N LYS A 321 -5.39 32.35 10.65
CA LYS A 321 -6.36 32.28 9.54
C LYS A 321 -7.65 33.01 9.86
N LYS A 322 -8.21 32.77 11.06
CA LYS A 322 -9.45 33.44 11.50
C LYS A 322 -9.29 34.96 11.60
N SER A 323 -8.15 35.45 12.13
CA SER A 323 -7.88 36.88 12.24
C SER A 323 -7.72 37.54 10.88
N ARG A 324 -7.11 36.89 9.89
CA ARG A 324 -6.99 37.42 8.51
C ARG A 324 -8.35 37.53 7.80
N MET A 325 -9.25 36.52 8.00
CA MET A 325 -10.61 36.57 7.42
C MET A 325 -11.51 37.66 8.03
N GLN A 326 -11.22 38.11 9.25
CA GLN A 326 -11.98 39.18 9.91
C GLN A 326 -11.47 40.60 9.58
N ASN A 327 -10.24 40.72 9.08
CA ASN A 327 -9.57 42.01 8.78
C ASN A 327 -9.45 42.28 7.26
N GLY A 328 -9.95 41.39 6.40
CA GLY A 328 -10.06 41.56 4.95
C GLY A 328 -11.51 41.52 4.51
#